data_5d71f18f01de0eca2b337b9eae9f2a10
#
_entry.id   5d71f18f01de0eca2b337b9eae9f2a10
#
_cell.length_a   1.000
_cell.length_b   1.000
_cell.length_c   1.000
_cell.angle_alpha   90.00
_cell.angle_beta   90.00
_cell.angle_gamma   90.00
#
_symmetry.space_group_name_H-M   'P 1'
#
loop_
_entity.id
_entity.type
_entity.pdbx_description
1 polymer ?
#
loop_
_entity_poly.entity_id
_entity_poly.type
_entity_poly.pdbx_seq_one_letter_code
_entity_poly.pdbx_strand_id
1 'polypeptide(L)'
;MRNLKIALSLAALLMAGFTPAAQAYDRAKLLKSFFSIVMIKGYTTDGSMAYGSGVVVGKNKVVTNCHIFRKTPEPFISRGEDTYRITQVQADRYYDMCLVATEATPFEPSEIGSATSMKKGEEIIGMGHSSGNPSPVNANGVLKSIYPFNNSYIIRSTARFTMGASGSGLFDSQGRLIGINTFKSPGRNAYFYALPIEWLANVEKQPIETKFPIDGKTFWEEDDGNKPFFMQIAEPEIQEDWAKLLGVSQKWVIKEPNNTEAWYELGVAQEHSKLKADAEKSYRQALMLSKENIDAMFRLGLMAAEQGNIKEVQAMKLAISNIDADTADEFTQAITCGEKCEKRR
;
A
#
# COMPACT_ATOMS: atom_id res chain seq x y z
N MET A 1 -11.18 9.87 -79.01
CA MET A 1 -10.45 10.61 -77.95
C MET A 1 -11.33 10.56 -76.73
N ARG A 2 -11.08 9.59 -75.83
CA ARG A 2 -11.97 9.31 -74.66
C ARG A 2 -11.22 9.67 -73.41
N ASN A 3 -11.72 10.66 -72.68
CA ASN A 3 -11.22 11.08 -71.40
C ASN A 3 -11.49 10.04 -70.31
N LEU A 4 -10.45 9.48 -69.74
CA LEU A 4 -10.55 8.56 -68.57
C LEU A 4 -10.34 9.41 -67.32
N LYS A 5 -11.40 9.64 -66.56
CA LYS A 5 -11.35 10.26 -65.22
C LYS A 5 -11.04 9.18 -64.21
N ILE A 6 -9.86 9.23 -63.59
CA ILE A 6 -9.47 8.42 -62.44
C ILE A 6 -10.02 9.11 -61.21
N ALA A 7 -10.99 8.49 -60.54
CA ALA A 7 -11.44 8.91 -59.23
C ALA A 7 -10.54 8.27 -58.16
N LEU A 8 -9.72 9.08 -57.49
CA LEU A 8 -9.02 8.66 -56.28
C LEU A 8 -10.00 8.71 -55.07
N SER A 9 -10.39 7.57 -54.61
CA SER A 9 -11.13 7.45 -53.35
C SER A 9 -10.14 7.46 -52.19
N LEU A 10 -10.06 8.55 -51.44
CA LEU A 10 -9.31 8.69 -50.19
C LEU A 10 -10.11 8.02 -49.09
N ALA A 11 -9.79 6.74 -48.76
CA ALA A 11 -10.28 6.11 -47.55
C ALA A 11 -9.40 6.57 -46.38
N ALA A 12 -9.84 7.59 -45.65
CA ALA A 12 -9.23 7.96 -44.39
C ALA A 12 -9.65 6.91 -43.32
N LEU A 13 -8.72 5.99 -43.02
CA LEU A 13 -8.82 5.10 -41.86
C LEU A 13 -8.66 5.96 -40.60
N LEU A 14 -9.77 6.26 -39.94
CA LEU A 14 -9.79 6.76 -38.56
C LEU A 14 -9.30 5.64 -37.65
N MET A 15 -8.01 5.55 -37.41
CA MET A 15 -7.47 4.86 -36.24
C MET A 15 -7.85 5.71 -35.02
N ALA A 16 -8.97 5.42 -34.42
CA ALA A 16 -9.25 5.84 -33.06
C ALA A 16 -8.26 5.09 -32.16
N GLY A 17 -7.12 5.72 -31.90
CA GLY A 17 -6.20 5.26 -30.87
C GLY A 17 -6.95 5.30 -29.55
N PHE A 18 -7.28 4.11 -29.00
CA PHE A 18 -7.60 3.97 -27.58
C PHE A 18 -6.31 4.30 -26.82
N THR A 19 -6.11 5.58 -26.48
CA THR A 19 -5.23 5.92 -25.39
C THR A 19 -5.93 5.42 -24.14
N PRO A 20 -5.34 4.52 -23.32
CA PRO A 20 -5.87 4.24 -22.00
C PRO A 20 -5.93 5.60 -21.30
N ALA A 21 -7.13 6.01 -20.90
CA ALA A 21 -7.28 7.20 -20.10
C ALA A 21 -6.54 6.90 -18.80
N ALA A 22 -5.40 7.56 -18.58
CA ALA A 22 -4.81 7.63 -17.25
C ALA A 22 -5.95 7.99 -16.31
N GLN A 23 -6.21 7.17 -15.31
CA GLN A 23 -7.36 7.31 -14.43
C GLN A 23 -7.14 8.58 -13.62
N ALA A 24 -7.59 9.70 -14.18
CA ALA A 24 -7.39 11.01 -13.57
C ALA A 24 -8.08 11.02 -12.21
N TYR A 25 -7.37 11.46 -11.19
CA TYR A 25 -7.92 11.65 -9.85
C TYR A 25 -9.20 12.47 -9.91
N ASP A 26 -10.25 11.95 -9.29
CA ASP A 26 -11.49 12.71 -9.08
C ASP A 26 -11.25 13.78 -8.01
N ARG A 27 -10.89 14.98 -8.45
CA ARG A 27 -10.53 16.09 -7.56
C ARG A 27 -11.65 16.46 -6.58
N ALA A 28 -12.92 16.33 -6.97
CA ALA A 28 -14.04 16.65 -6.10
C ALA A 28 -14.18 15.62 -4.98
N LYS A 29 -14.02 14.34 -5.30
CA LYS A 29 -14.04 13.25 -4.32
C LYS A 29 -12.83 13.32 -3.40
N LEU A 30 -11.63 13.56 -3.94
CA LEU A 30 -10.42 13.75 -3.12
C LEU A 30 -10.54 14.94 -2.17
N LEU A 31 -11.17 16.03 -2.60
CA LEU A 31 -11.43 17.17 -1.72
C LEU A 31 -12.40 16.78 -0.58
N LYS A 32 -13.43 15.99 -0.87
CA LYS A 32 -14.32 15.45 0.17
C LYS A 32 -13.53 14.59 1.16
N SER A 33 -12.67 13.69 0.67
CA SER A 33 -11.81 12.86 1.52
C SER A 33 -10.84 13.70 2.36
N PHE A 34 -10.26 14.75 1.79
CA PHE A 34 -9.43 15.70 2.52
C PHE A 34 -10.17 16.33 3.70
N PHE A 35 -11.44 16.67 3.53
CA PHE A 35 -12.27 17.23 4.60
C PHE A 35 -12.72 16.19 5.64
N SER A 36 -12.56 14.91 5.41
CA SER A 36 -12.79 13.88 6.42
C SER A 36 -11.58 13.64 7.35
N ILE A 37 -10.40 14.23 7.04
CA ILE A 37 -9.21 14.08 7.87
C ILE A 37 -9.26 15.04 9.05
N VAL A 38 -8.93 14.52 10.23
CA VAL A 38 -8.84 15.28 11.46
C VAL A 38 -7.50 15.03 12.16
N MET A 39 -7.04 16.00 12.93
CA MET A 39 -5.88 15.86 13.78
C MET A 39 -6.31 15.39 15.18
N ILE A 40 -5.66 14.34 15.67
CA ILE A 40 -5.84 13.87 17.05
C ILE A 40 -4.68 14.40 17.87
N LYS A 41 -4.98 14.96 19.03
CA LYS A 41 -4.01 15.55 19.96
C LYS A 41 -4.31 15.10 21.39
N GLY A 42 -3.30 15.19 22.23
CA GLY A 42 -3.45 15.05 23.68
C GLY A 42 -2.16 15.40 24.40
N TYR A 43 -2.29 16.00 25.56
CA TYR A 43 -1.15 16.25 26.42
C TYR A 43 -0.78 14.96 27.16
N THR A 44 0.50 14.66 27.19
CA THR A 44 1.06 13.57 27.98
C THR A 44 1.24 14.01 29.44
N THR A 45 1.46 13.07 30.32
CA THR A 45 1.64 13.36 31.76
C THR A 45 2.89 14.21 32.07
N ASP A 46 3.87 14.25 31.17
CA ASP A 46 5.06 15.10 31.26
C ASP A 46 4.88 16.49 30.62
N GLY A 47 3.67 16.79 30.12
CA GLY A 47 3.34 18.07 29.50
C GLY A 47 3.70 18.20 28.04
N SER A 48 4.31 17.19 27.43
CA SER A 48 4.54 17.17 25.97
C SER A 48 3.22 16.91 25.23
N MET A 49 3.21 17.20 23.91
CA MET A 49 2.03 16.95 23.08
C MET A 49 2.25 15.73 22.20
N ALA A 50 1.41 14.72 22.35
CA ALA A 50 1.27 13.64 21.38
C ALA A 50 0.24 14.05 20.32
N TYR A 51 0.47 13.67 19.07
CA TYR A 51 -0.43 13.96 17.97
C TYR A 51 -0.40 12.84 16.91
N GLY A 52 -1.50 12.75 16.20
CA GLY A 52 -1.71 11.82 15.10
C GLY A 52 -2.82 12.32 14.19
N SER A 53 -3.25 11.47 13.32
CA SER A 53 -4.33 11.71 12.37
C SER A 53 -5.51 10.78 12.64
N GLY A 54 -6.67 11.13 12.12
CA GLY A 54 -7.83 10.27 12.08
C GLY A 54 -8.67 10.55 10.85
N VAL A 55 -9.52 9.60 10.48
CA VAL A 55 -10.45 9.73 9.37
C VAL A 55 -11.87 9.58 9.89
N VAL A 56 -12.73 10.52 9.55
CA VAL A 56 -14.17 10.45 9.86
C VAL A 56 -14.80 9.36 9.00
N VAL A 57 -15.39 8.34 9.63
CA VAL A 57 -16.00 7.19 8.95
C VAL A 57 -17.51 7.06 9.22
N GLY A 58 -18.06 7.91 10.07
CA GLY A 58 -19.47 7.97 10.39
C GLY A 58 -19.81 9.20 11.21
N LYS A 59 -21.07 9.41 11.51
CA LYS A 59 -21.51 10.53 12.35
C LYS A 59 -20.85 10.45 13.71
N ASN A 60 -20.00 11.44 14.02
CA ASN A 60 -19.21 11.53 15.26
C ASN A 60 -18.28 10.33 15.50
N LYS A 61 -17.90 9.60 14.46
CA LYS A 61 -17.01 8.44 14.54
C LYS A 61 -15.74 8.70 13.73
N VAL A 62 -14.59 8.50 14.35
CA VAL A 62 -13.28 8.67 13.71
C VAL A 62 -12.46 7.40 13.93
N VAL A 63 -11.94 6.84 12.84
CA VAL A 63 -10.96 5.74 12.87
C VAL A 63 -9.54 6.31 12.95
N THR A 64 -8.69 5.67 13.74
CA THR A 64 -7.30 6.09 13.95
C THR A 64 -6.45 4.93 14.47
N ASN A 65 -5.18 5.19 14.82
CA ASN A 65 -4.34 4.21 15.51
C ASN A 65 -4.46 4.31 17.02
N CYS A 66 -4.43 3.17 17.70
CA CYS A 66 -4.53 3.10 19.15
C CYS A 66 -3.29 3.62 19.86
N HIS A 67 -2.09 3.43 19.29
CA HIS A 67 -0.82 3.86 19.91
C HIS A 67 -0.75 5.37 20.19
N ILE A 68 -1.54 6.20 19.50
CA ILE A 68 -1.63 7.65 19.73
C ILE A 68 -2.13 7.94 21.17
N PHE A 69 -2.95 7.04 21.72
CA PHE A 69 -3.60 7.24 23.02
C PHE A 69 -2.83 6.69 24.21
N ARG A 70 -1.67 6.05 24.01
CA ARG A 70 -0.92 5.37 25.09
C ARG A 70 -0.42 6.28 26.20
N LYS A 71 -0.26 7.57 25.92
CA LYS A 71 0.28 8.54 26.88
C LYS A 71 -0.61 9.76 27.07
N THR A 72 -1.82 9.73 26.51
CA THR A 72 -2.72 10.89 26.50
C THR A 72 -3.95 10.63 27.35
N PRO A 73 -4.00 11.15 28.61
CA PRO A 73 -5.16 10.96 29.49
C PRO A 73 -6.44 11.62 28.98
N GLU A 74 -6.31 12.74 28.26
CA GLU A 74 -7.44 13.51 27.73
C GLU A 74 -7.23 13.85 26.25
N PRO A 75 -7.37 12.85 25.35
CA PRO A 75 -7.23 13.09 23.93
C PRO A 75 -8.43 13.86 23.36
N PHE A 76 -8.17 14.66 22.33
CA PHE A 76 -9.18 15.44 21.64
C PHE A 76 -8.89 15.49 20.13
N ILE A 77 -9.91 15.77 19.35
CA ILE A 77 -9.78 16.09 17.94
C ILE A 77 -9.61 17.58 17.78
N SER A 78 -8.69 18.00 16.90
CA SER A 78 -8.47 19.39 16.54
C SER A 78 -8.66 19.57 15.04
N ARG A 79 -9.34 20.64 14.64
CA ARG A 79 -9.48 21.04 13.24
C ARG A 79 -9.53 22.57 13.15
N GLY A 80 -8.47 23.15 12.61
CA GLY A 80 -8.29 24.59 12.71
C GLY A 80 -8.16 25.01 14.18
N GLU A 81 -8.98 25.95 14.60
CA GLU A 81 -9.06 26.44 15.99
C GLU A 81 -10.02 25.64 16.86
N ASP A 82 -10.89 24.82 16.24
CA ASP A 82 -11.90 24.04 16.96
C ASP A 82 -11.32 22.78 17.56
N THR A 83 -11.85 22.40 18.73
CA THR A 83 -11.53 21.15 19.42
C THR A 83 -12.80 20.39 19.79
N TYR A 84 -12.73 19.04 19.70
CA TYR A 84 -13.84 18.16 19.97
C TYR A 84 -13.37 17.05 20.90
N ARG A 85 -14.08 16.90 22.01
CA ARG A 85 -13.74 15.90 23.02
C ARG A 85 -13.99 14.49 22.50
N ILE A 86 -13.05 13.59 22.72
CA ILE A 86 -13.23 12.15 22.52
C ILE A 86 -13.89 11.60 23.77
N THR A 87 -15.05 10.95 23.61
CA THR A 87 -15.89 10.46 24.72
C THR A 87 -15.77 8.96 24.93
N GLN A 88 -15.49 8.21 23.87
CA GLN A 88 -15.44 6.76 23.87
C GLN A 88 -14.42 6.24 22.87
N VAL A 89 -13.94 5.03 23.11
CA VAL A 89 -13.07 4.30 22.18
C VAL A 89 -13.43 2.81 22.17
N GLN A 90 -13.40 2.22 20.98
CA GLN A 90 -13.35 0.78 20.76
C GLN A 90 -11.97 0.48 20.18
N ALA A 91 -11.21 -0.41 20.82
CA ALA A 91 -9.79 -0.57 20.56
C ALA A 91 -9.41 -2.01 20.22
N ASP A 92 -8.92 -2.23 19.01
CA ASP A 92 -8.11 -3.41 18.71
C ASP A 92 -6.64 -3.04 18.87
N ARG A 93 -6.14 -3.28 20.08
CA ARG A 93 -4.78 -2.86 20.47
C ARG A 93 -3.69 -3.60 19.71
N TYR A 94 -3.92 -4.88 19.45
CA TYR A 94 -2.94 -5.71 18.73
C TYR A 94 -2.79 -5.30 17.27
N TYR A 95 -3.91 -5.01 16.59
CA TYR A 95 -3.91 -4.49 15.23
C TYR A 95 -3.70 -2.98 15.15
N ASP A 96 -3.66 -2.30 16.30
CA ASP A 96 -3.43 -0.85 16.36
C ASP A 96 -4.52 -0.02 15.64
N MET A 97 -5.75 -0.49 15.62
CA MET A 97 -6.87 0.25 15.05
C MET A 97 -7.90 0.58 16.13
N CYS A 98 -8.19 1.87 16.28
CA CYS A 98 -9.15 2.41 17.22
C CYS A 98 -10.26 3.16 16.49
N LEU A 99 -11.50 2.96 16.95
CA LEU A 99 -12.65 3.76 16.57
C LEU A 99 -13.04 4.63 17.77
N VAL A 100 -12.92 5.93 17.62
CA VAL A 100 -13.31 6.87 18.67
C VAL A 100 -14.66 7.52 18.35
N ALA A 101 -15.45 7.73 19.40
CA ALA A 101 -16.65 8.57 19.34
C ALA A 101 -16.36 9.94 19.94
N THR A 102 -16.95 10.97 19.33
CA THR A 102 -16.77 12.37 19.74
C THR A 102 -18.11 13.00 20.09
N GLU A 103 -18.07 14.17 20.69
CA GLU A 103 -19.20 15.09 20.71
C GLU A 103 -19.63 15.43 19.27
N ALA A 104 -20.76 16.12 19.12
CA ALA A 104 -21.26 16.49 17.81
C ALA A 104 -20.22 17.28 16.99
N THR A 105 -19.90 16.77 15.81
CA THR A 105 -18.93 17.38 14.89
C THR A 105 -19.59 17.70 13.56
N PRO A 106 -19.14 18.75 12.85
CA PRO A 106 -19.65 19.13 11.54
C PRO A 106 -19.00 18.34 10.40
N PHE A 107 -18.29 17.24 10.71
CA PHE A 107 -17.48 16.52 9.71
C PHE A 107 -18.31 15.52 8.92
N GLU A 108 -18.07 15.49 7.61
CA GLU A 108 -18.64 14.50 6.71
C GLU A 108 -17.76 13.24 6.68
N PRO A 109 -18.37 12.06 6.71
CA PRO A 109 -17.62 10.82 6.64
C PRO A 109 -17.04 10.60 5.25
N SER A 110 -15.87 9.94 5.23
CA SER A 110 -15.25 9.45 4.01
C SER A 110 -16.06 8.30 3.40
N GLU A 111 -16.02 8.19 2.08
CA GLU A 111 -16.52 7.01 1.37
C GLU A 111 -15.55 5.84 1.61
N ILE A 112 -16.09 4.66 1.90
CA ILE A 112 -15.30 3.46 2.17
C ILE A 112 -15.05 2.70 0.86
N GLY A 113 -13.81 2.35 0.62
CA GLY A 113 -13.36 1.49 -0.48
C GLY A 113 -12.84 0.15 0.02
N SER A 114 -12.02 -0.50 -0.81
CA SER A 114 -11.32 -1.74 -0.46
C SER A 114 -10.02 -1.85 -1.23
N ALA A 115 -8.92 -2.16 -0.53
CA ALA A 115 -7.64 -2.39 -1.19
C ALA A 115 -7.61 -3.71 -1.96
N THR A 116 -8.42 -4.71 -1.59
CA THR A 116 -8.48 -5.99 -2.30
C THR A 116 -9.12 -5.90 -3.69
N SER A 117 -9.82 -4.81 -3.97
CA SER A 117 -10.36 -4.52 -5.31
C SER A 117 -9.33 -3.86 -6.24
N MET A 118 -8.15 -3.51 -5.73
CA MET A 118 -7.11 -2.81 -6.44
C MET A 118 -6.04 -3.76 -6.96
N LYS A 119 -5.37 -3.34 -8.03
CA LYS A 119 -4.21 -4.02 -8.58
C LYS A 119 -2.92 -3.39 -8.05
N LYS A 120 -1.87 -4.20 -7.99
CA LYS A 120 -0.52 -3.71 -7.72
C LYS A 120 -0.14 -2.66 -8.79
N GLY A 121 0.49 -1.57 -8.36
CA GLY A 121 0.83 -0.43 -9.23
C GLY A 121 -0.24 0.66 -9.30
N GLU A 122 -1.50 0.39 -8.94
CA GLU A 122 -2.55 1.42 -8.96
C GLU A 122 -2.24 2.57 -8.02
N GLU A 123 -2.60 3.77 -8.47
CA GLU A 123 -2.36 5.01 -7.75
C GLU A 123 -3.19 5.11 -6.48
N ILE A 124 -2.55 5.57 -5.42
CA ILE A 124 -3.14 5.81 -4.12
C ILE A 124 -2.65 7.13 -3.53
N ILE A 125 -3.39 7.67 -2.59
CA ILE A 125 -3.04 8.90 -1.89
C ILE A 125 -3.14 8.70 -0.39
N GLY A 126 -2.03 8.94 0.32
CA GLY A 126 -2.04 9.12 1.77
C GLY A 126 -2.42 10.54 2.13
N MET A 127 -3.36 10.74 3.07
CA MET A 127 -3.76 12.08 3.55
C MET A 127 -3.76 12.12 5.06
N GLY A 128 -2.98 13.04 5.66
CA GLY A 128 -2.92 13.18 7.11
C GLY A 128 -1.98 14.29 7.58
N HIS A 129 -1.84 14.41 8.88
CA HIS A 129 -1.08 15.48 9.52
C HIS A 129 0.41 15.15 9.70
N SER A 130 1.05 14.68 8.62
CA SER A 130 2.49 14.39 8.61
C SER A 130 3.30 15.57 9.14
N SER A 131 4.28 15.28 9.98
CA SER A 131 5.14 16.26 10.68
C SER A 131 4.38 17.26 11.55
N GLY A 132 3.15 16.91 11.97
CA GLY A 132 2.33 17.77 12.81
C GLY A 132 1.76 18.99 12.09
N ASN A 133 1.72 18.97 10.75
CA ASN A 133 1.10 20.04 9.97
C ASN A 133 -0.35 20.27 10.41
N PRO A 134 -0.78 21.52 10.62
CA PRO A 134 -2.16 21.84 11.02
C PRO A 134 -3.18 21.49 9.92
N SER A 135 -2.78 21.49 8.66
CA SER A 135 -3.57 21.02 7.53
C SER A 135 -3.08 19.65 7.07
N PRO A 136 -3.96 18.73 6.63
CA PRO A 136 -3.56 17.48 6.07
C PRO A 136 -2.60 17.65 4.87
N VAL A 137 -1.61 16.79 4.78
CA VAL A 137 -0.63 16.74 3.68
C VAL A 137 -0.92 15.50 2.85
N ASN A 138 -0.89 15.67 1.53
CA ASN A 138 -1.06 14.58 0.58
C ASN A 138 0.29 13.93 0.26
N ALA A 139 0.30 12.61 0.18
CA ALA A 139 1.43 11.81 -0.27
C ALA A 139 0.96 10.86 -1.37
N ASN A 140 1.32 11.16 -2.60
CA ASN A 140 1.02 10.29 -3.74
C ASN A 140 1.92 9.06 -3.71
N GLY A 141 1.38 7.94 -4.14
CA GLY A 141 2.11 6.68 -4.22
C GLY A 141 1.33 5.64 -5.00
N VAL A 142 1.82 4.42 -4.96
CA VAL A 142 1.16 3.26 -5.57
C VAL A 142 1.03 2.12 -4.58
N LEU A 143 0.04 1.27 -4.80
CA LEU A 143 -0.11 0.01 -4.09
C LEU A 143 1.04 -0.93 -4.47
N LYS A 144 1.81 -1.39 -3.49
CA LYS A 144 2.94 -2.30 -3.73
C LYS A 144 2.61 -3.75 -3.47
N SER A 145 1.98 -4.06 -2.35
CA SER A 145 1.61 -5.43 -1.98
C SER A 145 0.46 -5.44 -0.99
N ILE A 146 -0.26 -6.53 -0.98
CA ILE A 146 -1.26 -6.86 0.03
C ILE A 146 -0.82 -8.18 0.67
N TYR A 147 -0.37 -8.12 1.90
CA TYR A 147 0.13 -9.28 2.64
C TYR A 147 -0.98 -9.93 3.45
N PRO A 148 -1.32 -11.20 3.22
CA PRO A 148 -2.23 -11.93 4.10
C PRO A 148 -1.73 -11.90 5.55
N PHE A 149 -2.61 -11.60 6.50
CA PHE A 149 -2.27 -11.56 7.91
C PHE A 149 -3.50 -11.82 8.79
N ASN A 150 -3.48 -12.94 9.57
CA ASN A 150 -4.51 -13.28 10.57
C ASN A 150 -5.98 -13.12 10.08
N ASN A 151 -6.37 -13.80 9.01
CA ASN A 151 -7.70 -13.71 8.38
C ASN A 151 -8.04 -12.31 7.82
N SER A 152 -7.04 -11.49 7.63
CA SER A 152 -7.12 -10.18 6.98
C SER A 152 -5.88 -9.95 6.13
N TYR A 153 -5.44 -8.71 6.00
CA TYR A 153 -4.24 -8.36 5.25
C TYR A 153 -3.62 -7.05 5.74
N ILE A 154 -2.42 -6.78 5.31
CA ILE A 154 -1.72 -5.51 5.51
C ILE A 154 -1.37 -4.93 4.15
N ILE A 155 -1.59 -3.63 3.97
CA ILE A 155 -1.31 -2.91 2.73
C ILE A 155 0.10 -2.33 2.80
N ARG A 156 0.95 -2.63 1.80
CA ARG A 156 2.23 -1.94 1.57
C ARG A 156 2.05 -0.94 0.43
N SER A 157 2.53 0.28 0.64
CA SER A 157 2.43 1.35 -0.35
C SER A 157 3.72 2.14 -0.49
N THR A 158 3.80 2.99 -1.52
CA THR A 158 4.88 3.99 -1.66
C THR A 158 4.45 5.38 -1.19
N ALA A 159 3.22 5.57 -0.74
CA ALA A 159 2.73 6.83 -0.19
C ALA A 159 3.48 7.13 1.12
N ARG A 160 4.45 8.04 1.06
CA ARG A 160 5.35 8.33 2.16
C ARG A 160 4.67 9.14 3.24
N PHE A 161 4.92 8.78 4.50
CA PHE A 161 4.44 9.54 5.64
C PHE A 161 5.49 9.63 6.76
N THR A 162 5.30 10.58 7.66
CA THR A 162 6.19 10.83 8.79
C THR A 162 5.38 10.84 10.11
N MET A 163 6.05 11.11 11.22
CA MET A 163 5.41 11.25 12.53
C MET A 163 4.21 12.21 12.44
N GLY A 164 3.11 11.86 13.08
CA GLY A 164 1.84 12.60 13.02
C GLY A 164 0.88 12.07 11.95
N ALA A 165 1.35 11.29 10.98
CA ALA A 165 0.47 10.64 10.02
C ALA A 165 -0.12 9.31 10.51
N SER A 166 0.31 8.78 11.65
CA SER A 166 -0.34 7.62 12.27
C SER A 166 -1.85 7.85 12.37
N GLY A 167 -2.65 6.92 11.88
CA GLY A 167 -4.10 7.06 11.80
C GLY A 167 -4.63 7.84 10.59
N SER A 168 -3.74 8.31 9.69
CA SER A 168 -4.13 8.98 8.46
C SER A 168 -4.76 8.02 7.45
N GLY A 169 -5.59 8.56 6.55
CA GLY A 169 -6.23 7.76 5.51
C GLY A 169 -5.30 7.42 4.36
N LEU A 170 -5.45 6.22 3.83
CA LEU A 170 -4.95 5.80 2.53
C LEU A 170 -6.16 5.67 1.59
N PHE A 171 -6.13 6.36 0.47
CA PHE A 171 -7.26 6.48 -0.46
C PHE A 171 -6.90 5.99 -1.85
N ASP A 172 -7.88 5.45 -2.56
CA ASP A 172 -7.76 5.15 -3.98
C ASP A 172 -7.93 6.42 -4.85
N SER A 173 -7.77 6.28 -6.16
CA SER A 173 -7.91 7.38 -7.13
C SER A 173 -9.32 8.00 -7.17
N GLN A 174 -10.32 7.30 -6.63
CA GLN A 174 -11.70 7.78 -6.51
C GLN A 174 -11.98 8.45 -5.14
N GLY A 175 -10.96 8.60 -4.29
CA GLY A 175 -11.10 9.20 -2.96
C GLY A 175 -11.81 8.30 -1.95
N ARG A 176 -11.90 6.99 -2.19
CA ARG A 176 -12.46 6.05 -1.22
C ARG A 176 -11.36 5.59 -0.26
N LEU A 177 -11.69 5.57 1.02
CA LEU A 177 -10.78 5.13 2.06
C LEU A 177 -10.55 3.61 1.96
N ILE A 178 -9.31 3.19 1.73
CA ILE A 178 -8.91 1.79 1.59
C ILE A 178 -8.09 1.27 2.76
N GLY A 179 -7.51 2.17 3.54
CA GLY A 179 -6.70 1.79 4.70
C GLY A 179 -6.31 2.94 5.61
N ILE A 180 -5.71 2.59 6.73
CA ILE A 180 -5.22 3.51 7.76
C ILE A 180 -3.71 3.38 7.86
N ASN A 181 -2.98 4.42 7.49
CA ASN A 181 -1.52 4.47 7.59
C ASN A 181 -1.09 4.35 9.05
N THR A 182 -0.22 3.40 9.34
CA THR A 182 0.05 3.01 10.72
C THR A 182 1.53 3.02 11.07
N PHE A 183 2.35 2.26 10.36
CA PHE A 183 3.77 2.09 10.67
C PHE A 183 4.62 2.03 9.40
N LYS A 184 5.92 2.16 9.58
CA LYS A 184 6.91 2.02 8.51
C LYS A 184 8.12 1.23 8.98
N SER A 185 8.84 0.61 8.04
CA SER A 185 10.13 -0.01 8.36
C SER A 185 11.18 1.06 8.72
N PRO A 186 12.25 0.69 9.41
CA PRO A 186 13.40 1.57 9.64
C PRO A 186 14.08 2.02 8.34
N GLY A 187 14.85 3.10 8.42
CA GLY A 187 15.75 3.55 7.35
C GLY A 187 15.16 4.59 6.40
N ARG A 188 15.99 5.04 5.42
CA ARG A 188 15.62 6.07 4.43
C ARG A 188 14.66 5.57 3.37
N ASN A 189 14.84 4.32 2.94
CA ASN A 189 14.01 3.65 1.93
C ASN A 189 12.91 2.83 2.59
N ALA A 190 12.33 3.36 3.67
CA ALA A 190 11.33 2.68 4.46
C ALA A 190 10.14 2.19 3.63
N TYR A 191 9.62 1.04 4.00
CA TYR A 191 8.33 0.52 3.54
C TYR A 191 7.22 1.10 4.41
N PHE A 192 6.13 1.52 3.77
CA PHE A 192 5.00 2.15 4.44
C PHE A 192 3.81 1.20 4.45
N TYR A 193 3.23 1.02 5.63
CA TYR A 193 2.17 0.03 5.84
C TYR A 193 0.91 0.69 6.37
N ALA A 194 -0.22 0.21 5.86
CA ALA A 194 -1.54 0.60 6.31
C ALA A 194 -2.37 -0.64 6.70
N LEU A 195 -3.22 -0.46 7.70
CA LEU A 195 -4.24 -1.44 8.07
C LEU A 195 -5.42 -1.32 7.11
N PRO A 196 -6.02 -2.42 6.67
CA PRO A 196 -7.18 -2.35 5.78
C PRO A 196 -8.39 -1.76 6.49
N ILE A 197 -9.14 -0.92 5.81
CA ILE A 197 -10.34 -0.31 6.40
C ILE A 197 -11.41 -1.34 6.77
N GLU A 198 -11.42 -2.47 6.10
CA GLU A 198 -12.34 -3.59 6.40
C GLU A 198 -12.17 -4.12 7.83
N TRP A 199 -10.98 -3.93 8.44
CA TRP A 199 -10.74 -4.30 9.83
C TRP A 199 -11.61 -3.51 10.82
N LEU A 200 -12.13 -2.36 10.39
CA LEU A 200 -13.03 -1.54 11.19
C LEU A 200 -14.24 -2.35 11.73
N ALA A 201 -14.78 -3.28 10.94
CA ALA A 201 -15.85 -4.16 11.36
C ALA A 201 -15.49 -5.07 12.58
N ASN A 202 -14.21 -5.36 12.80
CA ASN A 202 -13.72 -6.08 13.97
C ASN A 202 -13.53 -5.13 15.15
N VAL A 203 -13.10 -3.89 14.90
CA VAL A 203 -12.98 -2.85 15.94
C VAL A 203 -14.35 -2.49 16.51
N GLU A 204 -15.38 -2.41 15.69
CA GLU A 204 -16.75 -2.12 16.13
C GLU A 204 -17.35 -3.19 17.08
N LYS A 205 -16.77 -4.40 17.11
CA LYS A 205 -17.15 -5.47 18.03
C LYS A 205 -16.42 -5.40 19.38
N GLN A 206 -15.39 -4.55 19.50
CA GLN A 206 -14.65 -4.40 20.74
C GLN A 206 -15.48 -3.69 21.82
N PRO A 207 -15.21 -3.94 23.09
CA PRO A 207 -15.87 -3.23 24.17
C PRO A 207 -15.70 -1.72 24.06
N ILE A 208 -16.73 -0.97 24.41
CA ILE A 208 -16.66 0.48 24.51
C ILE A 208 -15.96 0.86 25.81
N GLU A 209 -14.90 1.65 25.71
CA GLU A 209 -14.14 2.20 26.80
C GLU A 209 -14.29 3.73 26.84
N THR A 210 -14.24 4.29 28.03
CA THR A 210 -14.37 5.75 28.26
C THR A 210 -13.17 6.34 28.98
N LYS A 211 -12.20 5.48 29.31
CA LYS A 211 -10.99 5.90 30.04
C LYS A 211 -9.76 5.89 29.14
N PHE A 212 -8.94 6.90 29.29
CA PHE A 212 -7.63 7.04 28.69
C PHE A 212 -6.57 7.22 29.80
N PRO A 213 -5.31 6.90 29.55
CA PRO A 213 -4.76 6.36 28.31
C PRO A 213 -5.16 4.90 28.08
N ILE A 214 -5.01 4.43 26.83
CA ILE A 214 -5.17 3.02 26.47
C ILE A 214 -3.82 2.38 26.22
N ASP A 215 -3.52 1.32 26.98
CA ASP A 215 -2.27 0.57 26.82
C ASP A 215 -2.45 -0.62 25.90
N GLY A 216 -1.34 -1.14 25.41
CA GLY A 216 -1.28 -2.36 24.60
C GLY A 216 -0.07 -2.40 23.71
N LYS A 217 0.39 -3.62 23.40
CA LYS A 217 1.46 -3.90 22.43
C LYS A 217 0.83 -4.24 21.09
N THR A 218 1.39 -3.70 20.03
CA THR A 218 0.93 -3.98 18.67
C THR A 218 1.77 -5.08 18.03
N PHE A 219 1.25 -5.75 16.98
CA PHE A 219 1.98 -6.80 16.28
C PHE A 219 3.30 -6.32 15.65
N TRP A 220 3.35 -5.06 15.25
CA TRP A 220 4.55 -4.48 14.64
C TRP A 220 5.62 -4.06 15.65
N GLU A 221 5.31 -4.08 16.93
CA GLU A 221 6.24 -3.87 18.04
C GLU A 221 6.77 -5.20 18.63
N GLU A 222 6.36 -6.35 18.07
CA GLU A 222 6.91 -7.64 18.49
C GLU A 222 8.42 -7.71 18.28
N ASP A 223 9.09 -8.62 18.98
CA ASP A 223 10.51 -8.90 18.76
C ASP A 223 10.72 -9.39 17.31
N ASP A 224 11.87 -9.10 16.73
CA ASP A 224 12.13 -9.32 15.30
C ASP A 224 11.81 -10.73 14.82
N GLY A 225 12.08 -11.74 15.62
CA GLY A 225 11.75 -13.14 15.29
C GLY A 225 10.26 -13.50 15.34
N ASN A 226 9.46 -12.67 15.99
CA ASN A 226 8.00 -12.84 16.14
C ASN A 226 7.18 -11.92 15.23
N LYS A 227 7.82 -10.94 14.61
CA LYS A 227 7.14 -10.10 13.60
C LYS A 227 6.65 -10.93 12.43
N PRO A 228 5.57 -10.53 11.74
CA PRO A 228 5.17 -11.13 10.48
C PRO A 228 6.32 -11.13 9.46
N PHE A 229 6.40 -12.14 8.61
CA PHE A 229 7.51 -12.28 7.65
C PHE A 229 7.63 -11.09 6.69
N PHE A 230 6.52 -10.50 6.25
CA PHE A 230 6.54 -9.31 5.40
C PHE A 230 7.22 -8.09 6.06
N MET A 231 7.33 -8.07 7.38
CA MET A 231 8.12 -7.07 8.10
C MET A 231 9.59 -7.50 8.22
N GLN A 232 9.83 -8.80 8.43
CA GLN A 232 11.19 -9.33 8.59
C GLN A 232 12.03 -9.22 7.31
N ILE A 233 11.38 -9.25 6.12
CA ILE A 233 12.07 -9.08 4.83
C ILE A 233 12.47 -7.63 4.54
N ALA A 234 11.79 -6.64 5.11
CA ALA A 234 11.94 -5.24 4.72
C ALA A 234 13.36 -4.71 4.93
N GLU A 235 13.97 -4.97 6.07
CA GLU A 235 15.33 -4.51 6.36
C GLU A 235 16.39 -5.19 5.50
N PRO A 236 16.44 -6.54 5.41
CA PRO A 236 17.41 -7.21 4.54
C PRO A 236 17.27 -6.81 3.07
N GLU A 237 16.06 -6.62 2.55
CA GLU A 237 15.85 -6.18 1.17
C GLU A 237 16.39 -4.76 0.95
N ILE A 238 16.10 -3.82 1.88
CA ILE A 238 16.58 -2.43 1.80
C ILE A 238 18.11 -2.33 1.92
N GLN A 239 18.71 -3.22 2.70
CA GLN A 239 20.16 -3.25 2.93
C GLN A 239 20.91 -4.15 1.93
N GLU A 240 20.20 -4.80 1.02
CA GLU A 240 20.75 -5.79 0.07
C GLU A 240 21.47 -6.96 0.78
N ASP A 241 21.03 -7.29 2.01
CA ASP A 241 21.50 -8.47 2.75
C ASP A 241 20.77 -9.72 2.23
N TRP A 242 21.19 -10.17 1.05
CA TRP A 242 20.55 -11.28 0.34
C TRP A 242 20.66 -12.61 1.10
N ALA A 243 21.67 -12.78 1.92
CA ALA A 243 21.81 -13.97 2.75
C ALA A 243 20.77 -14.00 3.87
N LYS A 244 20.55 -12.86 4.53
CA LYS A 244 19.49 -12.72 5.55
C LYS A 244 18.11 -12.84 4.92
N LEU A 245 17.88 -12.19 3.76
CA LEU A 245 16.63 -12.29 3.01
C LEU A 245 16.32 -13.73 2.62
N LEU A 246 17.32 -14.48 2.13
CA LEU A 246 17.17 -15.90 1.77
C LEU A 246 16.72 -16.73 2.98
N GLY A 247 17.37 -16.53 4.13
CA GLY A 247 17.03 -17.26 5.36
C GLY A 247 15.62 -16.95 5.88
N VAL A 248 15.16 -15.70 5.77
CA VAL A 248 13.80 -15.30 6.15
C VAL A 248 12.77 -15.86 5.17
N SER A 249 13.00 -15.71 3.86
CA SER A 249 12.07 -16.16 2.82
C SER A 249 11.91 -17.67 2.80
N GLN A 250 12.98 -18.43 3.06
CA GLN A 250 12.90 -19.89 3.22
C GLN A 250 11.99 -20.30 4.38
N LYS A 251 12.08 -19.62 5.53
CA LYS A 251 11.18 -19.87 6.66
C LYS A 251 9.75 -19.48 6.32
N TRP A 252 9.58 -18.40 5.57
CA TRP A 252 8.26 -17.91 5.19
C TRP A 252 7.51 -18.90 4.31
N VAL A 253 8.11 -19.41 3.24
CA VAL A 253 7.47 -20.40 2.36
C VAL A 253 7.16 -21.72 3.08
N ILE A 254 7.96 -22.11 4.09
CA ILE A 254 7.67 -23.29 4.92
C ILE A 254 6.43 -23.03 5.80
N LYS A 255 6.32 -21.85 6.38
CA LYS A 255 5.24 -21.49 7.30
C LYS A 255 3.94 -21.18 6.55
N GLU A 256 4.06 -20.54 5.39
CA GLU A 256 2.96 -20.06 4.57
C GLU A 256 3.11 -20.51 3.11
N PRO A 257 3.00 -21.81 2.80
CA PRO A 257 3.31 -22.36 1.48
C PRO A 257 2.38 -21.87 0.36
N ASN A 258 1.21 -21.34 0.70
CA ASN A 258 0.24 -20.79 -0.24
C ASN A 258 0.34 -19.25 -0.36
N ASN A 259 1.33 -18.63 0.26
CA ASN A 259 1.53 -17.19 0.16
C ASN A 259 2.38 -16.86 -1.06
N THR A 260 1.79 -16.18 -2.02
CA THR A 260 2.43 -15.78 -3.29
C THR A 260 3.65 -14.90 -3.08
N GLU A 261 3.56 -13.93 -2.16
CA GLU A 261 4.66 -13.00 -1.87
C GLU A 261 5.85 -13.74 -1.24
N ALA A 262 5.60 -14.76 -0.40
CA ALA A 262 6.67 -15.56 0.19
C ALA A 262 7.53 -16.25 -0.89
N TRP A 263 6.90 -16.82 -1.91
CA TRP A 263 7.60 -17.45 -3.03
C TRP A 263 8.29 -16.43 -3.93
N TYR A 264 7.68 -15.27 -4.15
CA TYR A 264 8.30 -14.20 -4.92
C TYR A 264 9.59 -13.71 -4.22
N GLU A 265 9.52 -13.39 -2.93
CA GLU A 265 10.67 -12.92 -2.15
C GLU A 265 11.77 -13.99 -2.02
N LEU A 266 11.39 -15.27 -1.95
CA LEU A 266 12.37 -16.36 -2.02
C LEU A 266 13.09 -16.35 -3.37
N GLY A 267 12.35 -16.16 -4.47
CA GLY A 267 12.91 -16.02 -5.80
C GLY A 267 13.89 -14.85 -5.91
N VAL A 268 13.53 -13.68 -5.38
CA VAL A 268 14.41 -12.49 -5.34
C VAL A 268 15.70 -12.79 -4.58
N ALA A 269 15.59 -13.35 -3.38
CA ALA A 269 16.76 -13.69 -2.58
C ALA A 269 17.68 -14.72 -3.26
N GLN A 270 17.11 -15.73 -3.91
CA GLN A 270 17.85 -16.75 -4.68
C GLN A 270 18.54 -16.17 -5.90
N GLU A 271 17.84 -15.29 -6.65
CA GLU A 271 18.41 -14.63 -7.84
C GLU A 271 19.65 -13.81 -7.47
N HIS A 272 19.55 -12.97 -6.46
CA HIS A 272 20.67 -12.15 -5.97
C HIS A 272 21.78 -13.01 -5.32
N SER A 273 21.44 -14.18 -4.79
CA SER A 273 22.41 -15.17 -4.31
C SER A 273 23.00 -16.04 -5.45
N LYS A 274 22.71 -15.72 -6.71
CA LYS A 274 23.16 -16.44 -7.92
C LYS A 274 22.64 -17.86 -8.04
N LEU A 275 21.59 -18.22 -7.33
CA LEU A 275 20.90 -19.51 -7.38
C LEU A 275 19.78 -19.46 -8.46
N LYS A 276 20.17 -19.12 -9.71
CA LYS A 276 19.21 -18.81 -10.80
C LYS A 276 18.16 -19.91 -11.03
N ALA A 277 18.55 -21.18 -11.03
CA ALA A 277 17.64 -22.30 -11.27
C ALA A 277 16.58 -22.45 -10.16
N ASP A 278 16.93 -22.13 -8.91
CA ASP A 278 16.01 -22.18 -7.79
C ASP A 278 15.12 -20.93 -7.77
N ALA A 279 15.66 -19.75 -8.12
CA ALA A 279 14.89 -18.52 -8.29
C ALA A 279 13.78 -18.71 -9.34
N GLU A 280 14.09 -19.31 -10.49
CA GLU A 280 13.08 -19.61 -11.51
C GLU A 280 11.95 -20.48 -10.96
N LYS A 281 12.26 -21.55 -10.22
CA LYS A 281 11.24 -22.40 -9.59
C LYS A 281 10.36 -21.61 -8.60
N SER A 282 10.96 -20.75 -7.80
CA SER A 282 10.25 -19.93 -6.81
C SER A 282 9.33 -18.92 -7.49
N TYR A 283 9.77 -18.23 -8.54
CA TYR A 283 8.92 -17.31 -9.31
C TYR A 283 7.78 -18.05 -10.04
N ARG A 284 8.05 -19.24 -10.59
CA ARG A 284 6.99 -20.08 -11.18
C ARG A 284 5.98 -20.54 -10.14
N GLN A 285 6.41 -20.84 -8.92
CA GLN A 285 5.50 -21.20 -7.83
C GLN A 285 4.64 -19.97 -7.41
N ALA A 286 5.23 -18.79 -7.33
CA ALA A 286 4.47 -17.56 -7.09
C ALA A 286 3.41 -17.35 -8.19
N LEU A 287 3.77 -17.56 -9.46
CA LEU A 287 2.85 -17.43 -10.58
C LEU A 287 1.78 -18.54 -10.63
N MET A 288 2.07 -19.73 -10.12
CA MET A 288 1.06 -20.79 -9.94
C MET A 288 0.01 -20.42 -8.92
N LEU A 289 0.42 -19.78 -7.80
CA LEU A 289 -0.47 -19.33 -6.74
C LEU A 289 -1.29 -18.11 -7.15
N SER A 290 -0.71 -17.19 -7.91
CA SER A 290 -1.38 -16.03 -8.48
C SER A 290 -0.99 -15.83 -9.92
N LYS A 291 -1.89 -16.12 -10.84
CA LYS A 291 -1.68 -15.96 -12.29
C LYS A 291 -1.51 -14.50 -12.73
N GLU A 292 -1.84 -13.57 -11.86
CA GLU A 292 -1.71 -12.12 -12.08
C GLU A 292 -0.50 -11.52 -11.35
N ASN A 293 0.43 -12.37 -10.85
CA ASN A 293 1.66 -11.88 -10.23
C ASN A 293 2.60 -11.30 -11.28
N ILE A 294 2.43 -9.99 -11.54
CA ILE A 294 3.15 -9.24 -12.57
C ILE A 294 4.66 -9.20 -12.31
N ASP A 295 5.07 -9.14 -11.03
CA ASP A 295 6.49 -9.10 -10.68
C ASP A 295 7.18 -10.44 -10.98
N ALA A 296 6.52 -11.57 -10.67
CA ALA A 296 7.05 -12.89 -11.02
C ALA A 296 7.13 -13.08 -12.55
N MET A 297 6.12 -12.59 -13.31
CA MET A 297 6.17 -12.58 -14.76
C MET A 297 7.35 -11.76 -15.28
N PHE A 298 7.56 -10.59 -14.71
CA PHE A 298 8.63 -9.70 -15.11
C PHE A 298 10.00 -10.34 -14.89
N ARG A 299 10.24 -10.93 -13.71
CA ARG A 299 11.49 -11.65 -13.40
C ARG A 299 11.71 -12.86 -14.28
N LEU A 300 10.70 -13.71 -14.47
CA LEU A 300 10.78 -14.86 -15.38
C LEU A 300 11.08 -14.45 -16.83
N GLY A 301 10.47 -13.35 -17.28
CA GLY A 301 10.73 -12.81 -18.61
C GLY A 301 12.16 -12.28 -18.78
N LEU A 302 12.73 -11.62 -17.77
CA LEU A 302 14.14 -11.20 -17.78
C LEU A 302 15.08 -12.42 -17.80
N MET A 303 14.82 -13.42 -16.97
CA MET A 303 15.60 -14.67 -16.96
C MET A 303 15.53 -15.41 -18.30
N ALA A 304 14.36 -15.42 -18.92
CA ALA A 304 14.18 -15.98 -20.27
C ALA A 304 14.96 -15.19 -21.34
N ALA A 305 15.02 -13.88 -21.22
CA ALA A 305 15.81 -13.03 -22.13
C ALA A 305 17.31 -13.33 -21.99
N GLU A 306 17.83 -13.48 -20.79
CA GLU A 306 19.21 -13.89 -20.53
C GLU A 306 19.56 -15.26 -21.15
N GLN A 307 18.59 -16.18 -21.15
CA GLN A 307 18.73 -17.53 -21.72
C GLN A 307 18.50 -17.58 -23.24
N GLY A 308 18.12 -16.46 -23.87
CA GLY A 308 17.76 -16.39 -25.29
C GLY A 308 16.42 -17.04 -25.63
N ASN A 309 15.57 -17.32 -24.64
CA ASN A 309 14.26 -17.92 -24.83
C ASN A 309 13.20 -16.89 -25.27
N ILE A 310 13.27 -16.48 -26.54
CA ILE A 310 12.40 -15.45 -27.13
C ILE A 310 10.91 -15.80 -26.99
N LYS A 311 10.55 -17.07 -27.08
CA LYS A 311 9.16 -17.52 -26.96
C LYS A 311 8.59 -17.19 -25.57
N GLU A 312 9.35 -17.44 -24.52
CA GLU A 312 8.92 -17.16 -23.14
C GLU A 312 8.90 -15.64 -22.85
N VAL A 313 9.89 -14.90 -23.37
CA VAL A 313 9.91 -13.44 -23.31
C VAL A 313 8.62 -12.84 -23.88
N GLN A 314 8.20 -13.30 -25.06
CA GLN A 314 6.97 -12.83 -25.70
C GLN A 314 5.72 -13.22 -24.91
N ALA A 315 5.70 -14.45 -24.36
CA ALA A 315 4.59 -14.91 -23.52
C ALA A 315 4.45 -14.06 -22.24
N MET A 316 5.56 -13.78 -21.55
CA MET A 316 5.55 -12.94 -20.36
C MET A 316 5.15 -11.50 -20.70
N LYS A 317 5.69 -10.91 -21.77
CA LYS A 317 5.30 -9.59 -22.23
C LYS A 317 3.80 -9.48 -22.49
N LEU A 318 3.22 -10.45 -23.20
CA LEU A 318 1.79 -10.47 -23.46
C LEU A 318 0.97 -10.61 -22.19
N ALA A 319 1.39 -11.48 -21.26
CA ALA A 319 0.71 -11.67 -19.98
C ALA A 319 0.73 -10.39 -19.14
N ILE A 320 1.87 -9.71 -19.05
CA ILE A 320 2.03 -8.43 -18.37
C ILE A 320 1.14 -7.35 -19.03
N SER A 321 1.15 -7.25 -20.36
CA SER A 321 0.37 -6.26 -21.11
C SER A 321 -1.15 -6.41 -20.92
N ASN A 322 -1.63 -7.64 -20.70
CA ASN A 322 -3.04 -7.90 -20.40
C ASN A 322 -3.47 -7.41 -19.00
N ILE A 323 -2.51 -7.17 -18.09
CA ILE A 323 -2.75 -6.72 -16.74
C ILE A 323 -2.46 -5.21 -16.63
N ASP A 324 -1.30 -4.79 -17.12
CA ASP A 324 -0.78 -3.43 -17.03
C ASP A 324 0.12 -3.11 -18.25
N ALA A 325 -0.33 -2.16 -19.06
CA ALA A 325 0.38 -1.77 -20.27
C ALA A 325 1.68 -1.00 -19.97
N ASP A 326 1.69 -0.17 -18.93
CA ASP A 326 2.86 0.63 -18.56
C ASP A 326 3.98 -0.27 -18.05
N THR A 327 3.65 -1.27 -17.22
CA THR A 327 4.62 -2.30 -16.79
C THR A 327 5.14 -3.14 -17.97
N ALA A 328 4.32 -3.39 -19.01
CA ALA A 328 4.78 -4.09 -20.21
C ALA A 328 5.77 -3.25 -21.04
N ASP A 329 5.62 -1.93 -21.04
CA ASP A 329 6.56 -1.02 -21.66
C ASP A 329 7.87 -0.95 -20.85
N GLU A 330 7.80 -0.89 -19.51
CA GLU A 330 8.98 -1.01 -18.64
C GLU A 330 9.73 -2.33 -18.86
N PHE A 331 9.00 -3.44 -18.97
CA PHE A 331 9.56 -4.75 -19.27
C PHE A 331 10.30 -4.76 -20.63
N THR A 332 9.70 -4.15 -21.64
CA THR A 332 10.31 -4.05 -22.96
C THR A 332 11.60 -3.22 -22.91
N GLN A 333 11.61 -2.12 -22.17
CA GLN A 333 12.80 -1.31 -21.96
C GLN A 333 13.88 -2.09 -21.21
N ALA A 334 13.53 -2.82 -20.15
CA ALA A 334 14.47 -3.61 -19.38
C ALA A 334 15.18 -4.68 -20.21
N ILE A 335 14.45 -5.40 -21.08
CA ILE A 335 15.04 -6.37 -22.00
C ILE A 335 15.97 -5.74 -23.03
N THR A 336 15.58 -4.58 -23.58
CA THR A 336 16.35 -3.90 -24.64
C THR A 336 17.63 -3.27 -24.09
N CYS A 337 17.59 -2.81 -22.85
CA CYS A 337 18.66 -2.05 -22.22
C CYS A 337 19.66 -2.94 -21.46
N GLY A 338 19.23 -4.13 -20.98
CA GLY A 338 20.02 -5.05 -20.17
C GLY A 338 20.63 -4.37 -18.94
N GLU A 339 21.79 -4.85 -18.46
CA GLU A 339 22.51 -4.35 -17.27
C GLU A 339 22.81 -2.82 -17.29
N LYS A 340 22.70 -2.16 -18.45
CA LYS A 340 22.94 -0.72 -18.56
C LYS A 340 21.83 0.14 -17.95
N CYS A 341 20.63 -0.41 -17.76
CA CYS A 341 19.52 0.30 -17.13
C CYS A 341 19.50 0.17 -15.60
N GLU A 342 20.02 -0.91 -15.03
CA GLU A 342 20.05 -1.09 -13.56
C GLU A 342 20.89 -0.01 -12.85
N LYS A 343 21.89 0.57 -13.53
CA LYS A 343 22.74 1.62 -12.95
C LYS A 343 22.11 3.02 -12.92
N ARG A 344 20.86 3.19 -13.37
CA ARG A 344 20.17 4.49 -13.44
C ARG A 344 18.96 4.62 -12.51
N ARG A 345 18.68 3.61 -11.69
CA ARG A 345 17.58 3.63 -10.71
C ARG A 345 18.04 3.88 -9.29
#